data_9e545518f60692b388fd2a5ef25837e2
#
_entry.id   9e545518f60692b388fd2a5ef25837e2
#
_cell.length_a   1.000
_cell.length_b   1.000
_cell.length_c   1.000
_cell.angle_alpha   90.00
_cell.angle_beta   90.00
_cell.angle_gamma   90.00
#
_symmetry.space_group_name_H-M   'P 1'
#
loop_
_entity.id
_entity.type
_entity.pdbx_description
1 polymer ?
#
loop_
_entity_poly.entity_id
_entity_poly.type
_entity_poly.pdbx_seq_one_letter_code
_entity_poly.pdbx_strand_id
1 'polypeptide(L)'
;SSEMTEVELLNKKNPVGKYGSKISLFDNKMNLKDLLINPEKNLNSEIIISGKIIDVCPMRGCWIDISDNEENIIKVKVKDGDIVFPLSGINHNVKVYGKFIKINYTKEQIINWKIHLAEEKGKFLHPDSVKITELDLIEYRINATGAEIF
;
A
#
# COMPACT_ATOMS: atom_id res chain seq x y z
N SER A 1 -22.66 20.60 -9.04
CA SER A 1 -22.46 19.21 -8.78
C SER A 1 -21.66 19.01 -7.52
N SER A 2 -21.99 17.98 -6.81
CA SER A 2 -21.53 17.71 -5.45
C SER A 2 -20.38 16.69 -5.42
N GLU A 3 -19.38 16.88 -6.26
CA GLU A 3 -18.21 16.03 -6.15
C GLU A 3 -17.45 16.31 -4.84
N MET A 4 -17.13 15.25 -4.12
CA MET A 4 -16.37 15.36 -2.89
C MET A 4 -14.92 15.73 -3.18
N THR A 5 -14.35 16.60 -2.35
CA THR A 5 -12.92 16.93 -2.39
C THR A 5 -12.09 15.74 -1.87
N GLU A 6 -10.76 15.76 -2.12
CA GLU A 6 -9.86 14.75 -1.56
C GLU A 6 -9.94 14.69 -0.03
N VAL A 7 -10.04 15.85 0.62
CA VAL A 7 -10.17 15.92 2.09
C VAL A 7 -11.47 15.29 2.57
N GLU A 8 -12.57 15.53 1.89
CA GLU A 8 -13.86 14.93 2.22
C GLU A 8 -13.84 13.41 2.02
N LEU A 9 -13.22 12.94 0.92
CA LEU A 9 -13.06 11.51 0.65
C LEU A 9 -12.19 10.83 1.70
N LEU A 10 -11.08 11.46 2.09
CA LEU A 10 -10.18 10.95 3.13
C LEU A 10 -10.90 10.80 4.47
N ASN A 11 -11.80 11.70 4.78
CA ASN A 11 -12.55 11.75 6.03
C ASN A 11 -13.95 11.13 5.95
N LYS A 12 -14.24 10.42 4.87
CA LYS A 12 -15.51 9.73 4.67
C LYS A 12 -15.77 8.76 5.82
N LYS A 13 -16.94 8.83 6.43
CA LYS A 13 -17.27 8.04 7.63
C LYS A 13 -17.57 6.57 7.34
N ASN A 14 -18.25 6.30 6.23
CA ASN A 14 -18.54 4.93 5.81
C ASN A 14 -17.57 4.52 4.69
N PRO A 15 -16.61 3.63 4.97
CA PRO A 15 -15.62 3.25 3.96
C PRO A 15 -16.12 2.19 2.98
N VAL A 16 -17.22 1.53 3.27
CA VAL A 16 -17.73 0.41 2.46
C VAL A 16 -18.08 0.89 1.05
N GLY A 17 -17.57 0.17 0.05
CA GLY A 17 -17.88 0.47 -1.35
C GLY A 17 -16.75 0.13 -2.29
N LYS A 18 -16.95 0.52 -3.55
CA LYS A 18 -16.01 0.28 -4.64
C LYS A 18 -15.19 1.54 -4.92
N TYR A 19 -13.91 1.34 -5.17
CA TYR A 19 -12.94 2.40 -5.41
C TYR A 19 -12.23 2.13 -6.74
N GLY A 20 -12.19 3.14 -7.61
CA GLY A 20 -11.50 3.02 -8.89
C GLY A 20 -12.21 2.09 -9.87
N SER A 21 -11.41 1.35 -10.64
CA SER A 21 -11.90 0.45 -11.68
C SER A 21 -12.57 -0.78 -11.10
N LYS A 22 -13.51 -1.35 -11.86
CA LYS A 22 -14.08 -2.66 -11.51
C LYS A 22 -12.96 -3.69 -11.43
N ILE A 23 -13.04 -4.50 -10.37
CA ILE A 23 -12.19 -5.67 -10.25
C ILE A 23 -12.61 -6.65 -11.36
N SER A 24 -11.66 -6.98 -12.21
CA SER A 24 -11.90 -7.91 -13.30
C SER A 24 -12.34 -9.28 -12.78
N LEU A 25 -13.27 -9.92 -13.49
CA LEU A 25 -13.69 -11.29 -13.21
C LEU A 25 -12.63 -12.32 -13.63
N PHE A 26 -11.58 -11.89 -14.34
CA PHE A 26 -10.47 -12.78 -14.69
C PHE A 26 -9.65 -13.01 -13.44
N ASP A 27 -9.80 -14.21 -12.91
CA ASP A 27 -9.32 -14.60 -11.59
C ASP A 27 -7.83 -14.85 -11.56
N ASN A 28 -7.09 -13.82 -11.19
CA ASN A 28 -5.75 -14.04 -10.70
C ASN A 28 -5.73 -13.75 -9.20
N LYS A 29 -6.64 -14.40 -8.48
CA LYS A 29 -6.69 -14.33 -7.02
C LYS A 29 -5.48 -15.04 -6.45
N MET A 30 -4.78 -14.35 -5.57
CA MET A 30 -3.64 -14.88 -4.89
C MET A 30 -3.78 -14.69 -3.39
N ASN A 31 -3.23 -15.64 -2.67
CA ASN A 31 -3.05 -15.54 -1.23
C ASN A 31 -1.81 -14.68 -0.98
N LEU A 32 -1.89 -13.75 -0.04
CA LEU A 32 -0.78 -12.84 0.25
C LEU A 32 0.49 -13.59 0.69
N LYS A 33 0.33 -14.62 1.50
CA LYS A 33 1.46 -15.45 1.93
C LYS A 33 2.18 -16.11 0.76
N ASP A 34 1.42 -16.68 -0.17
CA ASP A 34 2.00 -17.35 -1.35
C ASP A 34 2.71 -16.34 -2.25
N LEU A 35 2.12 -15.15 -2.39
CA LEU A 35 2.73 -14.07 -3.17
C LEU A 35 4.09 -13.67 -2.60
N LEU A 36 4.19 -13.52 -1.28
CA LEU A 36 5.39 -13.02 -0.61
C LEU A 36 6.46 -14.08 -0.38
N ILE A 37 6.10 -15.37 -0.38
CA ILE A 37 7.06 -16.46 -0.28
C ILE A 37 7.97 -16.53 -1.51
N ASN A 38 7.40 -16.33 -2.69
CA ASN A 38 8.15 -16.34 -3.94
C ASN A 38 7.73 -15.17 -4.82
N PRO A 39 8.13 -13.93 -4.41
CA PRO A 39 7.63 -12.73 -5.07
C PRO A 39 8.06 -12.61 -6.54
N GLU A 40 9.26 -13.08 -6.88
CA GLU A 40 9.77 -12.95 -8.25
C GLU A 40 8.92 -13.70 -9.28
N LYS A 41 8.23 -14.76 -8.85
CA LYS A 41 7.37 -15.57 -9.75
C LYS A 41 6.22 -14.78 -10.36
N ASN A 42 5.70 -13.78 -9.64
CA ASN A 42 4.48 -13.08 -10.03
C ASN A 42 4.71 -11.60 -10.36
N LEU A 43 5.96 -11.18 -10.52
CA LEU A 43 6.28 -9.80 -10.86
C LEU A 43 5.60 -9.38 -12.16
N ASN A 44 5.07 -8.17 -12.15
CA ASN A 44 4.37 -7.53 -13.27
C ASN A 44 3.06 -8.21 -13.67
N SER A 45 2.55 -9.14 -12.86
CA SER A 45 1.25 -9.75 -13.06
C SER A 45 0.14 -8.89 -12.46
N GLU A 46 -1.00 -8.88 -13.13
CA GLU A 46 -2.24 -8.33 -12.58
C GLU A 46 -2.83 -9.36 -11.63
N ILE A 47 -3.03 -8.97 -10.37
CA ILE A 47 -3.49 -9.87 -9.31
C ILE A 47 -4.63 -9.27 -8.50
N ILE A 48 -5.35 -10.15 -7.81
CA ILE A 48 -6.35 -9.79 -6.81
C ILE A 48 -5.89 -10.35 -5.46
N ILE A 49 -5.79 -9.47 -4.48
CA ILE A 49 -5.43 -9.82 -3.10
C ILE A 49 -6.54 -9.33 -2.16
N SER A 50 -6.88 -10.18 -1.22
CA SER A 50 -7.78 -9.81 -0.12
C SER A 50 -7.02 -9.75 1.20
N GLY A 51 -7.45 -8.88 2.08
CA GLY A 51 -6.87 -8.75 3.40
C GLY A 51 -7.63 -7.74 4.25
N LYS A 52 -7.03 -7.34 5.35
CA LYS A 52 -7.55 -6.31 6.24
C LYS A 52 -6.70 -5.07 6.13
N ILE A 53 -7.32 -3.91 6.00
CA ILE A 53 -6.61 -2.63 6.03
C ILE A 53 -6.11 -2.37 7.44
N ILE A 54 -4.80 -2.22 7.60
CA ILE A 54 -4.17 -1.92 8.90
C ILE A 54 -3.65 -0.49 8.99
N ASP A 55 -3.48 0.17 7.86
CA ASP A 55 -3.09 1.58 7.82
C ASP A 55 -3.56 2.22 6.51
N VAL A 56 -3.77 3.54 6.55
CA VAL A 56 -4.15 4.37 5.40
C VAL A 56 -3.28 5.61 5.41
N CYS A 57 -2.81 6.04 4.25
CA CYS A 57 -2.07 7.29 4.12
C CYS A 57 -2.86 8.43 4.75
N PRO A 58 -2.33 9.07 5.83
CA PRO A 58 -3.08 10.09 6.57
C PRO A 58 -3.16 11.42 5.82
N MET A 59 -2.33 11.62 4.81
CA MET A 59 -2.25 12.87 4.07
C MET A 59 -3.23 12.91 2.90
N ARG A 60 -3.25 11.87 2.06
CA ARG A 60 -4.01 11.87 0.81
C ARG A 60 -4.77 10.56 0.53
N GLY A 61 -4.68 9.57 1.39
CA GLY A 61 -5.33 8.28 1.17
C GLY A 61 -4.83 7.56 -0.08
N CYS A 62 -3.60 7.83 -0.53
CA CYS A 62 -3.07 7.28 -1.78
C CYS A 62 -2.36 5.95 -1.62
N TRP A 63 -2.33 5.40 -0.43
CA TRP A 63 -1.87 4.04 -0.16
C TRP A 63 -2.57 3.47 1.07
N ILE A 64 -2.63 2.15 1.11
CA ILE A 64 -3.03 1.39 2.28
C ILE A 64 -2.03 0.28 2.51
N ASP A 65 -1.87 -0.13 3.77
CA ASP A 65 -1.21 -1.38 4.11
C ASP A 65 -2.28 -2.41 4.43
N ILE A 66 -2.17 -3.57 3.83
CA ILE A 66 -3.10 -4.67 4.09
C ILE A 66 -2.35 -5.85 4.70
N SER A 67 -3.03 -6.57 5.58
CA SER A 67 -2.47 -7.77 6.18
C SER A 67 -3.41 -8.96 6.02
N ASP A 68 -2.83 -10.15 6.04
CA ASP A 68 -3.58 -11.39 6.19
C ASP A 68 -3.67 -11.78 7.69
N ASN A 69 -4.23 -12.94 7.96
CA ASN A 69 -4.36 -13.45 9.33
C ASN A 69 -3.04 -13.97 9.91
N GLU A 70 -1.96 -14.02 9.12
CA GLU A 70 -0.67 -14.60 9.48
C GLU A 70 0.45 -13.56 9.55
N GLU A 71 0.13 -12.27 9.71
CA GLU A 71 1.06 -11.16 9.83
C GLU A 71 1.83 -10.80 8.55
N ASN A 72 1.48 -11.35 7.40
CA ASN A 72 2.00 -10.87 6.13
C ASN A 72 1.38 -9.51 5.80
N ILE A 73 2.20 -8.56 5.38
CA ILE A 73 1.77 -7.19 5.09
C ILE A 73 2.28 -6.80 3.71
N ILE A 74 1.45 -6.11 2.95
CA ILE A 74 1.86 -5.51 1.69
C ILE A 74 1.29 -4.11 1.56
N LYS A 75 2.09 -3.19 1.01
CA LYS A 75 1.62 -1.85 0.66
C LYS A 75 0.90 -1.88 -0.68
N VAL A 76 -0.25 -1.24 -0.71
CA VAL A 76 -1.05 -1.04 -1.92
C VAL A 76 -1.08 0.45 -2.21
N LYS A 77 -0.50 0.85 -3.31
CA LYS A 77 -0.45 2.25 -3.73
C LYS A 77 -1.39 2.47 -4.91
N VAL A 78 -2.02 3.62 -4.93
CA VAL A 78 -2.84 4.08 -6.05
C VAL A 78 -2.27 5.37 -6.60
N LYS A 79 -2.65 5.70 -7.84
CA LYS A 79 -2.27 6.97 -8.44
C LYS A 79 -2.96 8.12 -7.69
N ASP A 80 -2.18 9.14 -7.35
CA ASP A 80 -2.68 10.31 -6.64
C ASP A 80 -3.89 10.93 -7.36
N GLY A 81 -4.96 11.13 -6.59
CA GLY A 81 -6.20 11.73 -7.09
C GLY A 81 -7.16 10.78 -7.78
N ASP A 82 -6.73 9.61 -8.24
CA ASP A 82 -7.63 8.62 -8.88
C ASP A 82 -8.48 7.87 -7.85
N ILE A 83 -7.84 7.49 -6.77
CA ILE A 83 -8.49 6.83 -5.63
C ILE A 83 -8.03 7.52 -4.36
N VAL A 84 -8.97 7.79 -3.47
CA VAL A 84 -8.69 8.27 -2.12
C VAL A 84 -9.27 7.27 -1.14
N PHE A 85 -8.41 6.51 -0.46
CA PHE A 85 -8.86 5.61 0.60
C PHE A 85 -9.19 6.43 1.85
N PRO A 86 -10.38 6.20 2.46
CA PRO A 86 -10.73 6.92 3.67
C PRO A 86 -10.03 6.34 4.88
N LEU A 87 -9.71 7.19 5.85
CA LEU A 87 -9.12 6.78 7.13
C LEU A 87 -10.02 5.79 7.88
N SER A 88 -11.32 5.93 7.70
CA SER A 88 -12.31 5.00 8.28
C SER A 88 -12.19 3.57 7.77
N GLY A 89 -11.44 3.36 6.69
CA GLY A 89 -11.19 2.01 6.15
C GLY A 89 -10.31 1.13 7.02
N ILE A 90 -9.58 1.70 7.98
CA ILE A 90 -8.74 0.92 8.89
C ILE A 90 -9.59 -0.13 9.63
N ASN A 91 -9.10 -1.36 9.70
CA ASN A 91 -9.74 -2.54 10.26
C ASN A 91 -10.87 -3.14 9.42
N HIS A 92 -11.16 -2.60 8.25
CA HIS A 92 -12.09 -3.19 7.30
C HIS A 92 -11.41 -4.21 6.39
N ASN A 93 -12.16 -5.20 5.97
CA ASN A 93 -11.72 -6.13 4.94
C ASN A 93 -11.73 -5.42 3.59
N VAL A 94 -10.78 -5.79 2.74
CA VAL A 94 -10.60 -5.17 1.43
C VAL A 94 -10.18 -6.21 0.41
N LYS A 95 -10.61 -6.01 -0.82
CA LYS A 95 -10.12 -6.70 -2.00
C LYS A 95 -9.52 -5.67 -2.92
N VAL A 96 -8.28 -5.87 -3.34
CA VAL A 96 -7.59 -4.95 -4.25
C VAL A 96 -7.20 -5.65 -5.55
N TYR A 97 -7.24 -4.89 -6.63
CA TYR A 97 -6.83 -5.34 -7.95
C TYR A 97 -5.73 -4.42 -8.48
N GLY A 98 -4.66 -5.02 -8.95
CA GLY A 98 -3.57 -4.24 -9.53
C GLY A 98 -2.36 -5.07 -9.88
N LYS A 99 -1.31 -4.38 -10.27
CA LYS A 99 -0.06 -4.98 -10.71
C LYS A 99 0.90 -5.16 -9.54
N PHE A 100 1.42 -6.38 -9.38
CA PHE A 100 2.46 -6.67 -8.39
C PHE A 100 3.81 -6.26 -8.94
N ILE A 101 4.49 -5.37 -8.25
CA ILE A 101 5.76 -4.78 -8.71
C ILE A 101 6.84 -4.85 -7.63
N LYS A 102 8.08 -4.73 -8.09
CA LYS A 102 9.27 -4.62 -7.26
C LYS A 102 9.88 -3.24 -7.47
N ILE A 103 10.19 -2.58 -6.37
CA ILE A 103 10.90 -1.30 -6.38
C ILE A 103 12.28 -1.53 -5.81
N ASN A 104 13.29 -1.07 -6.54
CA ASN A 104 14.67 -1.10 -6.11
C ASN A 104 15.08 0.30 -5.67
N TYR A 105 15.64 0.40 -4.47
CA TYR A 105 16.13 1.64 -3.92
C TYR A 105 17.65 1.66 -3.90
N THR A 106 18.23 2.84 -4.06
CA THR A 106 19.66 3.04 -3.81
C THR A 106 19.91 3.12 -2.30
N LYS A 107 21.15 2.89 -1.89
CA LYS A 107 21.56 3.06 -0.49
C LYS A 107 21.30 4.49 -0.03
N GLU A 108 21.59 5.48 -0.87
CA GLU A 108 21.35 6.88 -0.57
C GLU A 108 19.88 7.18 -0.29
N GLN A 109 18.97 6.64 -1.11
CA GLN A 109 17.53 6.80 -0.89
C GLN A 109 17.10 6.24 0.47
N ILE A 110 17.62 5.06 0.85
CA ILE A 110 17.27 4.44 2.12
C ILE A 110 17.88 5.19 3.29
N ILE A 111 19.12 5.66 3.17
CA ILE A 111 19.75 6.51 4.20
C ILE A 111 18.90 7.75 4.45
N ASN A 112 18.55 8.47 3.39
CA ASN A 112 17.74 9.69 3.49
C ASN A 112 16.37 9.41 4.11
N TRP A 113 15.75 8.30 3.74
CA TRP A 113 14.47 7.89 4.30
C TRP A 113 14.55 7.59 5.80
N LYS A 114 15.57 6.84 6.24
CA LYS A 114 15.77 6.52 7.66
C LYS A 114 16.05 7.77 8.49
N ILE A 115 16.85 8.70 7.95
CA ILE A 115 17.11 9.99 8.60
C ILE A 115 15.81 10.78 8.76
N HIS A 116 15.01 10.86 7.70
CA HIS A 116 13.71 11.55 7.73
C HIS A 116 12.76 10.96 8.78
N LEU A 117 12.66 9.63 8.85
CA LEU A 117 11.85 8.97 9.86
C LEU A 117 12.34 9.26 11.28
N ALA A 118 13.65 9.32 11.48
CA ALA A 118 14.22 9.68 12.79
C ALA A 118 13.89 11.12 13.18
N GLU A 119 14.01 12.05 12.23
CA GLU A 119 13.67 13.47 12.46
C GLU A 119 12.21 13.65 12.85
N GLU A 120 11.28 12.92 12.22
CA GLU A 120 9.87 12.95 12.59
C GLU A 120 9.62 12.52 14.04
N LYS A 121 10.51 11.71 14.58
CA LYS A 121 10.49 11.27 16.00
C LYS A 121 11.33 12.16 16.92
N GLY A 122 11.83 13.29 16.42
CA GLY A 122 12.67 14.21 17.18
C GLY A 122 14.08 13.69 17.42
N LYS A 123 14.55 12.72 16.63
CA LYS A 123 15.88 12.13 16.77
C LYS A 123 16.79 12.56 15.63
N PHE A 124 18.07 12.74 15.95
CA PHE A 124 19.11 12.98 14.97
C PHE A 124 19.83 11.67 14.65
N LEU A 125 19.91 11.34 13.38
CA LEU A 125 20.60 10.16 12.89
C LEU A 125 21.66 10.62 11.88
N HIS A 126 22.95 10.43 12.21
CA HIS A 126 24.02 10.78 11.30
C HIS A 126 24.05 9.81 10.11
N PRO A 127 24.24 10.30 8.86
CA PRO A 127 24.25 9.43 7.66
C PRO A 127 25.20 8.24 7.78
N ASP A 128 26.39 8.43 8.38
CA ASP A 128 27.39 7.39 8.50
C ASP A 128 27.02 6.30 9.52
N SER A 129 26.05 6.57 10.41
CA SER A 129 25.58 5.61 11.41
C SER A 129 24.39 4.80 10.95
N VAL A 130 23.85 5.08 9.77
CA VAL A 130 22.67 4.36 9.24
C VAL A 130 23.08 2.99 8.76
N LYS A 131 22.50 1.96 9.35
CA LYS A 131 22.71 0.58 8.92
C LYS A 131 21.70 0.21 7.86
N ILE A 132 22.17 -0.38 6.77
CA ILE A 132 21.36 -0.81 5.63
C ILE A 132 21.63 -2.28 5.37
N THR A 133 20.55 -3.04 5.21
CA THR A 133 20.61 -4.43 4.77
C THR A 133 20.15 -4.53 3.31
N GLU A 134 20.43 -5.64 2.65
CA GLU A 134 19.94 -5.87 1.29
C GLU A 134 18.42 -5.84 1.21
N LEU A 135 17.71 -6.29 2.27
CA LEU A 135 16.26 -6.27 2.33
C LEU A 135 15.69 -4.84 2.35
N ASP A 136 16.44 -3.88 2.88
CA ASP A 136 16.02 -2.47 2.88
C ASP A 136 15.98 -1.89 1.45
N LEU A 137 16.70 -2.47 0.51
CA LEU A 137 16.83 -1.95 -0.85
C LEU A 137 15.72 -2.41 -1.79
N ILE A 138 14.83 -3.25 -1.33
CA ILE A 138 13.78 -3.83 -2.15
C ILE A 138 12.44 -3.66 -1.45
N GLU A 139 11.44 -3.20 -2.21
CA GLU A 139 10.05 -3.18 -1.76
C GLU A 139 9.19 -3.90 -2.79
N TYR A 140 8.36 -4.83 -2.34
CA TYR A 140 7.29 -5.39 -3.16
C TYR A 140 5.99 -4.67 -2.79
N ARG A 141 5.24 -4.23 -3.80
CA ARG A 141 3.96 -3.56 -3.58
C ARG A 141 2.97 -3.89 -4.70
N ILE A 142 1.73 -3.54 -4.48
CA ILE A 142 0.70 -3.58 -5.51
C ILE A 142 0.40 -2.15 -5.93
N ASN A 143 0.51 -1.87 -7.24
CA ASN A 143 -0.03 -0.65 -7.83
C ASN A 143 -1.46 -0.96 -8.24
N ALA A 144 -2.41 -0.53 -7.42
CA ALA A 144 -3.81 -0.86 -7.60
C ALA A 144 -4.53 0.13 -8.51
N THR A 145 -5.45 -0.39 -9.30
CA THR A 145 -6.38 0.40 -10.11
C THR A 145 -7.81 0.28 -9.61
N GLY A 146 -8.07 -0.65 -8.72
CA GLY A 146 -9.39 -0.84 -8.13
C GLY A 146 -9.33 -1.53 -6.79
N ALA A 147 -10.34 -1.29 -5.97
CA ALA A 147 -10.51 -1.93 -4.68
C ALA A 147 -11.98 -1.97 -4.27
N GLU A 148 -12.30 -2.87 -3.37
CA GLU A 148 -13.59 -2.91 -2.72
C GLU A 148 -13.40 -3.11 -1.23
N ILE A 149 -14.00 -2.22 -0.43
CA ILE A 149 -13.99 -2.30 1.03
C ILE A 149 -15.33 -2.83 1.51
N PHE A 150 -15.28 -3.76 2.41
CA PHE A 150 -16.47 -4.43 2.96
C PHE A 150 -16.77 -4.05 4.39
#